data_a88fa7fb40fd27d0a9cda44e59cd9f6b
#
_entry.id   a88fa7fb40fd27d0a9cda44e59cd9f6b
#
_cell.length_a   1.000
_cell.length_b   1.000
_cell.length_c   1.000
_cell.angle_alpha   90.00
_cell.angle_beta   90.00
_cell.angle_gamma   90.00
#
_symmetry.space_group_name_H-M   'P 1'
#
loop_
_entity.id
_entity.type
_entity.pdbx_description
1 polymer ?
#
loop_
_entity_poly.entity_id
_entity_poly.type
_entity_poly.pdbx_seq_one_letter_code
_entity_poly.pdbx_strand_id
1 'polypeptide(L)'
;KEDLAQFRGSVVQLTDKDHNTLRTRHLDYNTKDSVAVFKNGGAMRDKDGQIIESRTGTYDSKLKKFTFNEDVNMFTDSIFVKTKDLVYESDLNLATFGHATDAWKDENMLSSNRGWYDRGRELFFFTDKVHVMSEDQEGWCDSLFFHRSTSDIEMLGNAQVTDTTRNVFALAG
;
A
#
# COMPACT_ATOMS: atom_id res chain seq x y z
N LYS A 1 18.05 -7.07 -32.30
CA LYS A 1 18.81 -6.79 -31.06
C LYS A 1 17.80 -6.72 -29.91
N GLU A 2 17.88 -7.65 -29.00
CA GLU A 2 16.99 -7.65 -27.86
C GLU A 2 17.48 -6.61 -26.86
N ASP A 3 16.64 -5.60 -26.61
CA ASP A 3 16.87 -4.57 -25.58
C ASP A 3 16.50 -5.09 -24.17
N LEU A 4 16.62 -6.41 -23.97
CA LEU A 4 16.23 -7.11 -22.76
C LEU A 4 17.44 -7.71 -22.05
N ALA A 5 17.70 -7.26 -20.84
CA ALA A 5 18.68 -7.85 -19.94
C ALA A 5 17.96 -8.73 -18.90
N GLN A 6 18.42 -9.96 -18.75
CA GLN A 6 17.83 -10.93 -17.82
C GLN A 6 18.80 -11.23 -16.68
N PHE A 7 18.35 -11.00 -15.47
CA PHE A 7 19.12 -11.26 -14.26
C PHE A 7 18.48 -12.41 -13.48
N ARG A 8 19.31 -13.38 -13.10
CA ARG A 8 18.89 -14.58 -12.38
C ARG A 8 19.87 -14.87 -11.26
N GLY A 9 19.39 -15.23 -10.08
CA GLY A 9 20.27 -15.55 -8.95
C GLY A 9 19.49 -15.85 -7.67
N SER A 10 20.19 -16.17 -6.62
CA SER A 10 19.59 -16.31 -5.28
C SER A 10 18.99 -14.99 -4.79
N VAL A 11 19.65 -13.88 -5.10
CA VAL A 11 19.18 -12.51 -4.91
C VAL A 11 19.65 -11.66 -6.08
N VAL A 12 18.71 -10.99 -6.72
CA VAL A 12 18.95 -9.92 -7.68
C VAL A 12 18.48 -8.63 -7.05
N GLN A 13 19.31 -7.61 -7.05
CA GLN A 13 19.00 -6.33 -6.44
C GLN A 13 19.09 -5.21 -7.46
N LEU A 14 18.05 -4.39 -7.52
CA LEU A 14 18.01 -3.13 -8.25
C LEU A 14 17.89 -2.01 -7.24
N THR A 15 18.76 -1.00 -7.32
CA THR A 15 18.69 0.19 -6.49
C THR A 15 18.57 1.42 -7.38
N ASP A 16 17.59 2.27 -7.11
CA ASP A 16 17.41 3.52 -7.84
C ASP A 16 18.19 4.68 -7.19
N LYS A 17 18.11 5.86 -7.79
CA LYS A 17 18.81 7.06 -7.32
C LYS A 17 18.28 7.59 -5.98
N ASP A 18 17.06 7.26 -5.64
CA ASP A 18 16.39 7.70 -4.41
C ASP A 18 16.55 6.68 -3.27
N HIS A 19 17.45 5.70 -3.47
CA HIS A 19 17.78 4.63 -2.52
C HIS A 19 16.63 3.65 -2.26
N ASN A 20 15.66 3.55 -3.18
CA ASN A 20 14.72 2.45 -3.17
C ASN A 20 15.41 1.19 -3.69
N THR A 21 15.28 0.10 -2.98
CA THR A 21 15.93 -1.17 -3.32
C THR A 21 14.87 -2.23 -3.58
N LEU A 22 14.83 -2.74 -4.80
CA LEU A 22 14.00 -3.89 -5.18
C LEU A 22 14.86 -5.16 -5.15
N ARG A 23 14.42 -6.17 -4.42
CA ARG A 23 15.04 -7.49 -4.35
C ARG A 23 14.10 -8.55 -4.90
N THR A 24 14.62 -9.41 -5.77
CA THR A 24 13.90 -10.54 -6.37
C THR A 24 14.90 -11.63 -6.73
N ARG A 25 14.43 -12.76 -7.22
CA ARG A 25 15.28 -13.83 -7.78
C ARG A 25 15.44 -13.73 -9.29
N HIS A 26 14.43 -13.16 -9.95
CA HIS A 26 14.36 -13.05 -11.40
C HIS A 26 13.92 -11.65 -11.78
N LEU A 27 14.77 -10.92 -12.47
CA LEU A 27 14.50 -9.59 -12.96
C LEU A 27 14.78 -9.52 -14.47
N ASP A 28 13.81 -9.08 -15.22
CA ASP A 28 13.93 -8.78 -16.63
C ASP A 28 13.93 -7.26 -16.81
N TYR A 29 14.97 -6.69 -17.39
CA TYR A 29 15.11 -5.25 -17.59
C TYR A 29 15.12 -4.91 -19.08
N ASN A 30 14.13 -4.12 -19.51
CA ASN A 30 14.09 -3.56 -20.86
C ASN A 30 14.87 -2.25 -20.87
N THR A 31 16.00 -2.24 -21.58
CA THR A 31 16.90 -1.08 -21.63
C THR A 31 16.35 0.08 -22.45
N LYS A 32 15.49 -0.20 -23.42
CA LYS A 32 14.85 0.81 -24.27
C LYS A 32 13.76 1.57 -23.51
N ASP A 33 12.89 0.84 -22.83
CA ASP A 33 11.76 1.41 -22.10
C ASP A 33 12.14 1.83 -20.67
N SER A 34 13.29 1.33 -20.18
CA SER A 34 13.77 1.54 -18.81
C SER A 34 12.83 0.95 -17.74
N VAL A 35 12.25 -0.21 -18.05
CA VAL A 35 11.31 -0.92 -17.19
C VAL A 35 11.91 -2.25 -16.73
N ALA A 36 11.91 -2.48 -15.44
CA ALA A 36 12.23 -3.76 -14.81
C ALA A 36 10.95 -4.52 -14.49
N VAL A 37 10.95 -5.85 -14.68
CA VAL A 37 9.81 -6.72 -14.41
C VAL A 37 10.26 -7.91 -13.56
N PHE A 38 9.52 -8.22 -12.50
CA PHE A 38 9.69 -9.44 -11.72
C PHE A 38 8.37 -10.24 -11.67
N LYS A 39 8.48 -11.59 -11.67
CA LYS A 39 7.31 -12.49 -11.75
C LYS A 39 7.27 -13.57 -10.66
N ASN A 40 8.32 -13.73 -9.89
CA ASN A 40 8.49 -14.81 -8.92
C ASN A 40 8.73 -14.28 -7.50
N GLY A 41 7.98 -13.25 -7.13
CA GLY A 41 8.16 -12.57 -5.86
C GLY A 41 9.22 -11.48 -5.91
N GLY A 42 8.91 -10.36 -5.29
CA GLY A 42 9.83 -9.23 -5.14
C GLY A 42 9.42 -8.35 -3.98
N ALA A 43 10.39 -7.72 -3.36
CA ALA A 43 10.20 -6.79 -2.26
C ALA A 43 11.00 -5.51 -2.50
N MET A 44 10.33 -4.39 -2.41
CA MET A 44 10.96 -3.07 -2.43
C MET A 44 11.08 -2.55 -1.00
N ARG A 45 12.22 -1.96 -0.71
CA ARG A 45 12.46 -1.23 0.54
C ARG A 45 12.93 0.18 0.21
N ASP A 46 12.29 1.17 0.81
CA ASP A 46 12.76 2.54 0.71
C ASP A 46 13.82 2.89 1.77
N LYS A 47 14.37 4.10 1.67
CA LYS A 47 15.40 4.59 2.60
C LYS A 47 14.93 4.70 4.06
N ASP A 48 13.63 4.88 4.26
CA ASP A 48 13.01 5.12 5.57
C ASP A 48 12.41 3.84 6.18
N GLY A 49 12.61 2.70 5.51
CA GLY A 49 12.26 1.38 6.03
C GLY A 49 10.85 0.88 5.65
N GLN A 50 10.12 1.61 4.81
CA GLN A 50 8.88 1.08 4.23
C GLN A 50 9.21 -0.11 3.34
N ILE A 51 8.41 -1.17 3.44
CA ILE A 51 8.56 -2.38 2.64
C ILE A 51 7.26 -2.64 1.90
N ILE A 52 7.37 -2.89 0.59
CA ILE A 52 6.24 -3.34 -0.24
C ILE A 52 6.68 -4.59 -0.98
N GLU A 53 5.91 -5.65 -0.82
CA GLU A 53 6.19 -6.94 -1.46
C GLU A 53 4.97 -7.46 -2.22
N SER A 54 5.21 -8.24 -3.27
CA SER A 54 4.17 -8.86 -4.06
C SER A 54 4.70 -10.05 -4.83
N ARG A 55 3.81 -10.79 -5.47
CA ARG A 55 4.19 -11.90 -6.34
C ARG A 55 4.78 -11.44 -7.65
N THR A 56 4.18 -10.42 -8.27
CA THR A 56 4.64 -9.84 -9.53
C THR A 56 4.68 -8.32 -9.45
N GLY A 57 5.47 -7.69 -10.30
CA GLY A 57 5.49 -6.24 -10.37
C GLY A 57 6.46 -5.69 -11.39
N THR A 58 6.46 -4.36 -11.50
CA THR A 58 7.31 -3.60 -12.41
C THR A 58 7.90 -2.38 -11.73
N TYR A 59 9.05 -1.94 -12.22
CA TYR A 59 9.62 -0.64 -11.89
C TYR A 59 9.94 0.13 -13.17
N ASP A 60 9.26 1.25 -13.37
CA ASP A 60 9.56 2.22 -14.42
C ASP A 60 10.51 3.28 -13.86
N SER A 61 11.78 3.26 -14.31
CA SER A 61 12.80 4.16 -13.78
C SER A 61 12.67 5.60 -14.29
N LYS A 62 12.00 5.81 -15.42
CA LYS A 62 11.74 7.15 -15.96
C LYS A 62 10.62 7.85 -15.18
N LEU A 63 9.59 7.10 -14.84
CA LEU A 63 8.44 7.59 -14.08
C LEU A 63 8.64 7.48 -12.56
N LYS A 64 9.72 6.81 -12.11
CA LYS A 64 9.98 6.49 -10.69
C LYS A 64 8.79 5.80 -10.02
N LYS A 65 8.21 4.84 -10.74
CA LYS A 65 6.95 4.20 -10.41
C LYS A 65 7.12 2.70 -10.27
N PHE A 66 6.81 2.20 -9.08
CA PHE A 66 6.69 0.77 -8.80
C PHE A 66 5.24 0.34 -8.89
N THR A 67 4.98 -0.76 -9.58
CA THR A 67 3.66 -1.40 -9.62
C THR A 67 3.78 -2.79 -9.04
N PHE A 68 2.96 -3.11 -8.05
CA PHE A 68 2.92 -4.40 -7.36
C PHE A 68 1.57 -5.05 -7.60
N ASN A 69 1.59 -6.33 -7.97
CA ASN A 69 0.38 -7.08 -8.26
C ASN A 69 0.45 -8.47 -7.62
N GLU A 70 -0.69 -8.98 -7.24
CA GLU A 70 -0.91 -10.28 -6.62
C GLU A 70 -0.25 -10.41 -5.22
N ASP A 71 -1.09 -10.60 -4.22
CA ASP A 71 -0.68 -10.77 -2.82
C ASP A 71 0.25 -9.63 -2.35
N VAL A 72 -0.20 -8.38 -2.51
CA VAL A 72 0.58 -7.21 -2.14
C VAL A 72 0.48 -6.96 -0.64
N ASN A 73 1.63 -6.84 0.01
CA ASN A 73 1.75 -6.47 1.41
C ASN A 73 2.63 -5.22 1.54
N MET A 74 2.15 -4.23 2.28
CA MET A 74 2.91 -3.02 2.61
C MET A 74 3.05 -2.89 4.12
N PHE A 75 4.29 -2.67 4.57
CA PHE A 75 4.62 -2.39 5.96
C PHE A 75 5.18 -0.97 6.04
N THR A 76 4.48 -0.09 6.70
CA THR A 76 4.88 1.31 6.81
C THR A 76 4.39 1.91 8.13
N ASP A 77 5.30 2.57 8.86
CA ASP A 77 4.95 3.38 10.03
C ASP A 77 4.04 2.65 11.05
N SER A 78 4.36 1.38 11.35
CA SER A 78 3.59 0.49 12.24
C SER A 78 2.20 0.10 11.72
N ILE A 79 1.94 0.30 10.44
CA ILE A 79 0.71 -0.10 9.76
C ILE A 79 1.03 -1.18 8.74
N PHE A 80 0.21 -2.21 8.73
CA PHE A 80 0.25 -3.28 7.73
C PHE A 80 -0.94 -3.14 6.79
N VAL A 81 -0.67 -3.12 5.48
CA VAL A 81 -1.71 -3.07 4.44
C VAL A 81 -1.58 -4.30 3.55
N LYS A 82 -2.68 -4.96 3.31
CA LYS A 82 -2.80 -6.06 2.35
C LYS A 82 -3.79 -5.69 1.25
N THR A 83 -3.37 -5.83 0.00
CA THR A 83 -4.20 -5.47 -1.16
C THR A 83 -3.88 -6.36 -2.36
N LYS A 84 -4.66 -6.29 -3.43
CA LYS A 84 -4.38 -7.04 -4.66
C LYS A 84 -3.40 -6.32 -5.57
N ASP A 85 -3.46 -5.01 -5.60
CA ASP A 85 -2.62 -4.16 -6.43
C ASP A 85 -2.24 -2.88 -5.70
N LEU A 86 -1.03 -2.40 -5.95
CA LEU A 86 -0.51 -1.19 -5.35
C LEU A 86 0.45 -0.51 -6.33
N VAL A 87 0.32 0.80 -6.45
CA VAL A 87 1.26 1.65 -7.19
C VAL A 87 1.96 2.57 -6.19
N TYR A 88 3.30 2.55 -6.20
CA TYR A 88 4.11 3.45 -5.40
C TYR A 88 4.87 4.41 -6.29
N GLU A 89 4.57 5.69 -6.15
CA GLU A 89 5.26 6.79 -6.83
C GLU A 89 6.29 7.39 -5.87
N SER A 90 7.56 7.04 -6.09
CA SER A 90 8.62 7.35 -5.12
C SER A 90 8.92 8.83 -4.98
N ASP A 91 8.78 9.61 -6.05
CA ASP A 91 8.93 11.07 -6.01
C ASP A 91 7.87 11.77 -5.15
N LEU A 92 6.68 11.19 -5.07
CA LEU A 92 5.55 11.72 -4.33
C LEU A 92 5.42 11.13 -2.93
N ASN A 93 6.17 10.09 -2.61
CA ASN A 93 5.96 9.25 -1.41
C ASN A 93 4.50 8.77 -1.28
N LEU A 94 3.87 8.46 -2.42
CA LEU A 94 2.46 8.12 -2.52
C LEU A 94 2.28 6.65 -2.89
N ALA A 95 1.61 5.90 -2.04
CA ALA A 95 1.13 4.55 -2.32
C ALA A 95 -0.38 4.59 -2.60
N THR A 96 -0.80 4.11 -3.77
CA THR A 96 -2.21 3.97 -4.14
C THR A 96 -2.54 2.50 -4.25
N PHE A 97 -3.58 2.05 -3.56
CA PHE A 97 -4.01 0.66 -3.55
C PHE A 97 -5.47 0.53 -3.96
N GLY A 98 -5.75 -0.53 -4.69
CA GLY A 98 -7.07 -0.84 -5.22
C GLY A 98 -7.54 -2.24 -4.82
N HIS A 99 -8.79 -2.50 -5.05
CA HIS A 99 -9.50 -3.78 -4.90
C HIS A 99 -9.21 -4.58 -3.63
N ALA A 100 -10.20 -4.61 -2.72
CA ALA A 100 -10.15 -5.39 -1.50
C ALA A 100 -8.88 -5.13 -0.68
N THR A 101 -8.81 -3.94 -0.09
CA THR A 101 -7.71 -3.49 0.75
C THR A 101 -8.08 -3.65 2.22
N ASP A 102 -7.20 -4.31 2.97
CA ASP A 102 -7.28 -4.43 4.42
C ASP A 102 -6.07 -3.77 5.06
N ALA A 103 -6.28 -3.05 6.15
CA ALA A 103 -5.23 -2.38 6.90
C ALA A 103 -5.35 -2.67 8.39
N TRP A 104 -4.21 -2.85 9.05
CA TRP A 104 -4.13 -3.11 10.50
C TRP A 104 -3.18 -2.15 11.17
N LYS A 105 -3.59 -1.68 12.33
CA LYS A 105 -2.73 -0.99 13.29
C LYS A 105 -3.08 -1.51 14.68
N ASP A 106 -2.10 -2.12 15.35
CA ASP A 106 -2.31 -2.83 16.62
C ASP A 106 -3.46 -3.84 16.48
N GLU A 107 -4.50 -3.74 17.30
CA GLU A 107 -5.68 -4.62 17.28
C GLU A 107 -6.81 -4.07 16.39
N ASN A 108 -6.61 -2.91 15.77
CA ASN A 108 -7.63 -2.30 14.91
C ASN A 108 -7.47 -2.75 13.46
N MET A 109 -8.58 -3.00 12.82
CA MET A 109 -8.64 -3.41 11.42
C MET A 109 -9.56 -2.48 10.64
N LEU A 110 -9.19 -2.20 9.39
CA LEU A 110 -10.00 -1.47 8.43
C LEU A 110 -10.04 -2.25 7.11
N SER A 111 -11.22 -2.35 6.50
CA SER A 111 -11.41 -2.87 5.15
C SER A 111 -12.01 -1.82 4.25
N SER A 112 -11.57 -1.77 3.00
CA SER A 112 -12.14 -0.93 1.94
C SER A 112 -11.83 -1.51 0.57
N ASN A 113 -12.47 -1.00 -0.49
CA ASN A 113 -12.09 -1.42 -1.83
C ASN A 113 -10.87 -0.66 -2.35
N ARG A 114 -10.69 0.61 -1.99
CA ARG A 114 -9.62 1.45 -2.53
C ARG A 114 -9.09 2.41 -1.48
N GLY A 115 -7.90 2.93 -1.74
CA GLY A 115 -7.32 3.97 -0.91
C GLY A 115 -5.94 4.41 -1.36
N TRP A 116 -5.33 5.27 -0.59
CA TRP A 116 -3.96 5.71 -0.77
C TRP A 116 -3.33 6.12 0.56
N TYR A 117 -2.02 6.11 0.60
CA TYR A 117 -1.22 6.64 1.69
C TYR A 117 -0.22 7.67 1.16
N ASP A 118 -0.39 8.91 1.57
CA ASP A 118 0.57 9.99 1.37
C ASP A 118 1.47 10.07 2.61
N ARG A 119 2.67 9.53 2.48
CA ARG A 119 3.61 9.44 3.60
C ARG A 119 4.15 10.80 4.01
N GLY A 120 4.33 11.72 3.06
CA GLY A 120 4.79 13.07 3.33
C GLY A 120 3.81 13.86 4.20
N ARG A 121 2.53 13.61 4.03
CA ARG A 121 1.43 14.20 4.83
C ARG A 121 1.02 13.34 6.02
N GLU A 122 1.58 12.16 6.17
CA GLU A 122 1.20 11.15 7.17
C GLU A 122 -0.31 10.84 7.16
N LEU A 123 -0.88 10.77 5.96
CA LEU A 123 -2.33 10.71 5.75
C LEU A 123 -2.72 9.47 4.93
N PHE A 124 -3.55 8.61 5.52
CA PHE A 124 -4.26 7.54 4.81
C PHE A 124 -5.65 8.01 4.41
N PHE A 125 -6.06 7.61 3.24
CA PHE A 125 -7.42 7.73 2.75
C PHE A 125 -7.93 6.36 2.30
N PHE A 126 -9.12 6.00 2.74
CA PHE A 126 -9.82 4.78 2.34
C PHE A 126 -11.19 5.15 1.82
N THR A 127 -11.64 4.48 0.77
CA THR A 127 -12.93 4.75 0.15
C THR A 127 -13.53 3.50 -0.45
N ASP A 128 -14.84 3.57 -0.69
CA ASP A 128 -15.64 2.49 -1.26
C ASP A 128 -15.78 1.32 -0.28
N LYS A 129 -16.90 1.30 0.44
CA LYS A 129 -17.27 0.31 1.46
C LYS A 129 -16.27 0.22 2.60
N VAL A 130 -16.04 1.35 3.26
CA VAL A 130 -15.13 1.39 4.43
C VAL A 130 -15.81 0.76 5.64
N HIS A 131 -15.10 -0.17 6.27
CA HIS A 131 -15.49 -0.86 7.48
C HIS A 131 -14.32 -0.88 8.47
N VAL A 132 -14.53 -0.35 9.66
CA VAL A 132 -13.53 -0.27 10.73
C VAL A 132 -13.96 -1.14 11.89
N MET A 133 -13.02 -1.89 12.44
CA MET A 133 -13.24 -2.76 13.60
C MET A 133 -12.14 -2.53 14.64
N SER A 134 -12.56 -2.41 15.88
CA SER A 134 -11.69 -2.48 17.06
C SER A 134 -12.28 -3.49 18.05
N GLU A 135 -11.65 -3.65 19.21
CA GLU A 135 -12.15 -4.58 20.24
C GLU A 135 -13.61 -4.28 20.65
N ASP A 136 -13.92 -3.00 20.82
CA ASP A 136 -15.21 -2.55 21.37
C ASP A 136 -16.11 -1.80 20.39
N GLN A 137 -15.60 -1.45 19.21
CA GLN A 137 -16.29 -0.57 18.29
C GLN A 137 -16.25 -1.10 16.86
N GLU A 138 -17.29 -0.83 16.13
CA GLU A 138 -17.43 -1.14 14.72
C GLU A 138 -18.03 0.05 13.99
N GLY A 139 -17.50 0.39 12.82
CA GLY A 139 -17.95 1.55 12.06
C GLY A 139 -17.95 1.31 10.55
N TRP A 140 -18.85 1.99 9.86
CA TRP A 140 -19.00 1.97 8.40
C TRP A 140 -19.12 3.39 7.88
N CYS A 141 -18.56 3.65 6.72
CA CYS A 141 -18.72 4.93 6.03
C CYS A 141 -18.36 4.78 4.54
N ASP A 142 -18.62 5.82 3.76
CA ASP A 142 -18.26 5.86 2.35
C ASP A 142 -16.76 6.09 2.17
N SER A 143 -16.18 7.00 2.96
CA SER A 143 -14.77 7.33 2.94
C SER A 143 -14.25 7.65 4.34
N LEU A 144 -12.94 7.45 4.54
CA LEU A 144 -12.28 7.66 5.82
C LEU A 144 -10.90 8.24 5.62
N PHE A 145 -10.57 9.30 6.37
CA PHE A 145 -9.20 9.78 6.55
C PHE A 145 -8.66 9.29 7.89
N PHE A 146 -7.41 8.81 7.89
CA PHE A 146 -6.66 8.50 9.09
C PHE A 146 -5.37 9.33 9.12
N HIS A 147 -5.27 10.22 10.10
CA HIS A 147 -4.10 11.06 10.35
C HIS A 147 -3.15 10.30 11.27
N ARG A 148 -2.06 9.79 10.72
CA ARG A 148 -1.13 8.91 11.46
C ARG A 148 -0.47 9.62 12.64
N SER A 149 -0.09 10.90 12.49
CA SER A 149 0.61 11.66 13.52
C SER A 149 -0.22 11.92 14.77
N THR A 150 -1.53 12.12 14.61
CA THR A 150 -2.47 12.39 15.71
C THR A 150 -3.33 11.20 16.08
N SER A 151 -3.35 10.16 15.24
CA SER A 151 -4.28 9.02 15.30
C SER A 151 -5.76 9.41 15.15
N ASP A 152 -6.05 10.57 14.58
CA ASP A 152 -7.41 11.01 14.34
C ASP A 152 -8.01 10.28 13.13
N ILE A 153 -9.30 9.97 13.24
CA ILE A 153 -10.11 9.37 12.19
C ILE A 153 -11.25 10.32 11.84
N GLU A 154 -11.41 10.58 10.54
CA GLU A 154 -12.52 11.35 10.00
C GLU A 154 -13.33 10.46 9.05
N MET A 155 -14.57 10.16 9.43
CA MET A 155 -15.49 9.35 8.63
C MET A 155 -16.44 10.24 7.84
N LEU A 156 -16.57 9.97 6.54
CA LEU A 156 -17.33 10.79 5.60
C LEU A 156 -18.37 9.95 4.87
N GLY A 157 -19.58 10.46 4.81
CA GLY A 157 -20.71 9.88 4.08
C GLY A 157 -21.27 8.61 4.73
N ASN A 158 -22.56 8.64 5.04
CA ASN A 158 -23.30 7.52 5.63
C ASN A 158 -22.59 6.85 6.82
N ALA A 159 -21.95 7.65 7.66
CA ALA A 159 -21.16 7.15 8.77
C ALA A 159 -22.03 6.54 9.85
N GLN A 160 -21.68 5.34 10.28
CA GLN A 160 -22.35 4.58 11.35
C GLN A 160 -21.28 4.06 12.31
N VAL A 161 -21.51 4.21 13.59
CA VAL A 161 -20.61 3.66 14.63
C VAL A 161 -21.45 2.95 15.68
N THR A 162 -21.05 1.74 16.03
CA THR A 162 -21.64 0.92 17.10
C THR A 162 -20.57 0.65 18.15
N ASP A 163 -20.87 0.97 19.40
CA ASP A 163 -20.09 0.57 20.56
C ASP A 163 -20.77 -0.64 21.20
N THR A 164 -20.13 -1.81 21.11
CA THR A 164 -20.70 -3.09 21.55
C THR A 164 -20.71 -3.26 23.07
N THR A 165 -19.84 -2.54 23.78
CA THR A 165 -19.75 -2.61 25.24
C THR A 165 -20.80 -1.71 25.94
N ARG A 166 -21.14 -0.58 25.29
CA ARG A 166 -22.07 0.43 25.85
C ARG A 166 -23.43 0.44 25.21
N ASN A 167 -23.69 -0.42 24.22
CA ASN A 167 -24.90 -0.42 23.39
C ASN A 167 -25.25 0.97 22.81
N VAL A 168 -24.23 1.72 22.40
CA VAL A 168 -24.40 3.02 21.76
C VAL A 168 -24.31 2.84 20.25
N PHE A 169 -25.22 3.50 19.55
CA PHE A 169 -25.27 3.55 18.10
C PHE A 169 -25.39 4.99 17.65
N ALA A 170 -24.50 5.41 16.75
CA ALA A 170 -24.48 6.76 16.18
C ALA A 170 -24.56 6.71 14.65
N LEU A 171 -25.32 7.60 14.08
CA LEU A 171 -25.47 7.82 12.63
C LEU A 171 -25.11 9.26 12.28
N ALA A 172 -24.35 9.44 11.19
CA ALA A 172 -24.10 10.75 10.59
C ALA A 172 -24.27 10.66 9.07
N GLY A 173 -25.05 11.56 8.53
CA GLY A 173 -25.28 11.68 7.08
C GLY A 173 -24.30 12.62 6.40
#